data_3d821edbd02102133bce1b765ba036bd
#
_entry.id   3d821edbd02102133bce1b765ba036bd
#
_cell.length_a   1.000
_cell.length_b   1.000
_cell.length_c   1.000
_cell.angle_alpha   90.00
_cell.angle_beta   90.00
_cell.angle_gamma   90.00
#
_symmetry.space_group_name_H-M   'P 1'
#
loop_
_entity.id
_entity.type
_entity.pdbx_description
1 polymer ?
#
loop_
_entity_poly.entity_id
_entity_poly.type
_entity_poly.pdbx_seq_one_letter_code
_entity_poly.pdbx_strand_id
1 'polypeptide(L)'
;MAKYVAAIDQGTTSARFIIFDHGGNVVSVAQKEHRQIFPKPGWVEHDPLEIWNNALEVTERGLKSAHLQSADIAAIGITNQRETTVVWGKNTGKPIYNAIVWQDTRTDVICAKLARSGGQNRFRKKTGLPLATYFSGPKIKWILDNVQGAKEKAKRGELLFGTIDSWLIWNLTGEHVTDVTNASRTMLMNLKSLDWDDEILKVMGVPRAMLPTIKSSSEIYGHVGAGSPRPNRGEKTSPLRGIPIAGDLGDQQAALFGQTCFKAGEAKNTYGTGCFMLLNTGDKPVQSKAGLLTTLGYKIGNRKAVYALEGSIAIAGALVQWLRDNLKFIPDSAAS
;
A
#
# COMPACT_ATOMS: atom_id res chain seq x y z
N MET A 1 4.59 -21.60 23.56
CA MET A 1 4.23 -20.20 23.26
C MET A 1 4.95 -19.81 22.00
N ALA A 2 4.25 -19.11 21.09
CA ALA A 2 4.86 -18.59 19.87
C ALA A 2 6.03 -17.64 20.21
N LYS A 3 7.16 -17.80 19.53
CA LYS A 3 8.43 -17.12 19.88
C LYS A 3 8.87 -16.09 18.84
N TYR A 4 8.16 -16.06 17.70
CA TYR A 4 8.56 -15.26 16.55
C TYR A 4 7.43 -14.33 16.10
N VAL A 5 7.79 -13.26 15.41
CA VAL A 5 6.87 -12.42 14.65
C VAL A 5 7.34 -12.40 13.19
N ALA A 6 6.40 -12.19 12.28
CA ALA A 6 6.73 -12.15 10.87
C ALA A 6 6.18 -10.89 10.19
N ALA A 7 6.79 -10.51 9.08
CA ALA A 7 6.36 -9.41 8.24
C ALA A 7 6.26 -9.85 6.78
N ILE A 8 5.17 -9.44 6.10
CA ILE A 8 5.03 -9.48 4.65
C ILE A 8 5.29 -8.07 4.13
N ASP A 9 6.33 -7.90 3.33
CA ASP A 9 6.69 -6.66 2.67
C ASP A 9 6.42 -6.79 1.17
N GLN A 10 5.34 -6.18 0.70
CA GLN A 10 4.97 -6.17 -0.72
C GLN A 10 5.45 -4.87 -1.38
N GLY A 11 6.71 -4.89 -1.80
CA GLY A 11 7.32 -3.76 -2.51
C GLY A 11 6.85 -3.62 -3.97
N THR A 12 7.39 -2.62 -4.67
CA THR A 12 7.05 -2.35 -6.08
C THR A 12 7.54 -3.45 -7.03
N THR A 13 8.65 -4.10 -6.71
CA THR A 13 9.27 -5.09 -7.61
C THR A 13 9.24 -6.52 -7.08
N SER A 14 8.98 -6.71 -5.79
CA SER A 14 9.06 -8.02 -5.15
C SER A 14 8.17 -8.14 -3.92
N ALA A 15 7.76 -9.38 -3.62
CA ALA A 15 7.22 -9.79 -2.33
C ALA A 15 8.36 -10.31 -1.45
N ARG A 16 8.34 -9.97 -0.17
CA ARG A 16 9.31 -10.44 0.82
C ARG A 16 8.58 -10.92 2.08
N PHE A 17 9.08 -11.99 2.68
CA PHE A 17 8.65 -12.47 3.99
C PHE A 17 9.86 -12.56 4.91
N ILE A 18 9.75 -11.96 6.10
CA ILE A 18 10.83 -11.89 7.08
C ILE A 18 10.30 -12.39 8.41
N ILE A 19 11.09 -13.24 9.09
CA ILE A 19 10.80 -13.74 10.44
C ILE A 19 11.82 -13.14 11.40
N PHE A 20 11.34 -12.64 12.54
CA PHE A 20 12.14 -12.07 13.60
C PHE A 20 11.96 -12.85 14.90
N ASP A 21 13.06 -13.00 15.67
CA ASP A 21 13.01 -13.50 17.04
C ASP A 21 12.58 -12.40 18.04
N HIS A 22 12.52 -12.76 19.32
CA HIS A 22 12.17 -11.83 20.39
C HIS A 22 13.21 -10.72 20.62
N GLY A 23 14.45 -10.92 20.19
CA GLY A 23 15.51 -9.92 20.22
C GLY A 23 15.49 -8.95 19.05
N GLY A 24 14.58 -9.16 18.07
CA GLY A 24 14.52 -8.39 16.83
C GLY A 24 15.53 -8.84 15.78
N ASN A 25 16.21 -9.98 15.98
CA ASN A 25 17.13 -10.51 15.00
C ASN A 25 16.36 -11.19 13.86
N VAL A 26 16.88 -11.04 12.64
CA VAL A 26 16.32 -11.71 11.46
C VAL A 26 16.68 -13.20 11.50
N VAL A 27 15.64 -14.04 11.54
CA VAL A 27 15.77 -15.51 11.56
C VAL A 27 15.71 -16.09 10.16
N SER A 28 14.84 -15.54 9.32
CA SER A 28 14.68 -15.98 7.93
C SER A 28 14.21 -14.85 7.04
N VAL A 29 14.66 -14.88 5.78
CA VAL A 29 14.20 -13.99 4.72
C VAL A 29 13.93 -14.82 3.47
N ALA A 30 12.75 -14.64 2.88
CA ALA A 30 12.45 -15.15 1.55
C ALA A 30 11.91 -14.02 0.68
N GLN A 31 12.39 -13.93 -0.56
CA GLN A 31 11.98 -12.88 -1.50
C GLN A 31 11.73 -13.48 -2.87
N LYS A 32 10.77 -12.88 -3.60
CA LYS A 32 10.48 -13.20 -4.99
C LYS A 32 10.01 -11.96 -5.74
N GLU A 33 10.60 -11.73 -6.89
CA GLU A 33 10.20 -10.67 -7.81
C GLU A 33 8.89 -11.01 -8.51
N HIS A 34 8.15 -9.98 -8.97
CA HIS A 34 6.98 -10.10 -9.81
C HIS A 34 7.15 -9.24 -11.07
N ARG A 35 6.41 -9.62 -12.11
CA ARG A 35 6.49 -8.98 -13.41
C ARG A 35 5.98 -7.55 -13.36
N GLN A 36 6.75 -6.65 -13.97
CA GLN A 36 6.35 -5.30 -14.28
C GLN A 36 5.70 -5.27 -15.67
N ILE A 37 4.49 -4.73 -15.78
CA ILE A 37 3.72 -4.70 -17.02
C ILE A 37 3.63 -3.25 -17.50
N PHE A 38 4.07 -2.99 -18.71
CA PHE A 38 4.10 -1.66 -19.33
C PHE A 38 3.25 -1.65 -20.62
N PRO A 39 1.90 -1.54 -20.53
CA PRO A 39 1.03 -1.65 -21.70
C PRO A 39 1.20 -0.53 -22.72
N LYS A 40 1.55 0.68 -22.25
CA LYS A 40 1.76 1.89 -23.05
C LYS A 40 2.79 2.79 -22.34
N PRO A 41 3.41 3.75 -23.03
CA PRO A 41 4.27 4.75 -22.41
C PRO A 41 3.57 5.43 -21.22
N GLY A 42 4.22 5.45 -20.05
CA GLY A 42 3.68 6.03 -18.81
C GLY A 42 2.66 5.15 -18.08
N TRP A 43 2.29 3.97 -18.59
CA TRP A 43 1.41 3.02 -17.92
C TRP A 43 2.24 1.94 -17.22
N VAL A 44 1.91 1.69 -15.96
CA VAL A 44 2.58 0.67 -15.14
C VAL A 44 1.52 -0.15 -14.40
N GLU A 45 1.56 -1.46 -14.59
CA GLU A 45 0.60 -2.39 -14.02
C GLU A 45 1.29 -3.59 -13.39
N HIS A 46 0.63 -4.17 -12.38
CA HIS A 46 0.98 -5.48 -11.82
C HIS A 46 -0.22 -6.43 -11.91
N ASP A 47 0.04 -7.72 -11.99
CA ASP A 47 -0.99 -8.74 -11.82
C ASP A 47 -1.25 -8.97 -10.32
N PRO A 48 -2.47 -8.63 -9.81
CA PRO A 48 -2.78 -8.83 -8.38
C PRO A 48 -2.74 -10.32 -7.95
N LEU A 49 -2.98 -11.23 -8.88
CA LEU A 49 -2.92 -12.67 -8.59
C LEU A 49 -1.47 -13.15 -8.49
N GLU A 50 -0.57 -12.62 -9.28
CA GLU A 50 0.87 -12.89 -9.16
C GLU A 50 1.40 -12.36 -7.82
N ILE A 51 1.02 -11.13 -7.42
CA ILE A 51 1.36 -10.57 -6.10
C ILE A 51 0.89 -11.50 -4.98
N TRP A 52 -0.36 -11.95 -5.03
CA TRP A 52 -0.92 -12.87 -4.05
C TRP A 52 -0.16 -14.20 -3.99
N ASN A 53 0.08 -14.82 -5.15
CA ASN A 53 0.78 -16.10 -5.23
C ASN A 53 2.22 -16.00 -4.73
N ASN A 54 2.90 -14.90 -5.05
CA ASN A 54 4.26 -14.64 -4.58
C ASN A 54 4.30 -14.44 -3.05
N ALA A 55 3.32 -13.72 -2.47
CA ALA A 55 3.20 -13.57 -1.02
C ALA A 55 3.03 -14.91 -0.31
N LEU A 56 2.22 -15.83 -0.86
CA LEU A 56 2.09 -17.20 -0.32
C LEU A 56 3.40 -17.99 -0.44
N GLU A 57 4.03 -17.93 -1.60
CA GLU A 57 5.28 -18.70 -1.86
C GLU A 57 6.43 -18.23 -0.97
N VAL A 58 6.65 -16.91 -0.83
CA VAL A 58 7.73 -16.43 0.05
C VAL A 58 7.45 -16.76 1.51
N THR A 59 6.20 -16.79 1.93
CA THR A 59 5.80 -17.19 3.27
C THR A 59 6.12 -18.66 3.53
N GLU A 60 5.76 -19.55 2.61
CA GLU A 60 6.08 -20.98 2.70
C GLU A 60 7.58 -21.20 2.75
N ARG A 61 8.32 -20.55 1.85
CA ARG A 61 9.79 -20.65 1.79
C ARG A 61 10.46 -20.12 3.06
N GLY A 62 9.99 -18.99 3.60
CA GLY A 62 10.54 -18.38 4.81
C GLY A 62 10.35 -19.26 6.04
N LEU A 63 9.15 -19.85 6.24
CA LEU A 63 8.90 -20.81 7.32
C LEU A 63 9.76 -22.07 7.18
N LYS A 64 9.81 -22.64 5.97
CA LYS A 64 10.61 -23.84 5.70
C LYS A 64 12.11 -23.61 5.94
N SER A 65 12.65 -22.48 5.50
CA SER A 65 14.05 -22.10 5.68
C SER A 65 14.45 -21.97 7.16
N ALA A 66 13.50 -21.49 7.99
CA ALA A 66 13.69 -21.37 9.45
C ALA A 66 13.35 -22.67 10.23
N HIS A 67 12.87 -23.72 9.55
CA HIS A 67 12.32 -24.94 10.19
C HIS A 67 11.18 -24.61 11.18
N LEU A 68 10.33 -23.61 10.88
CA LEU A 68 9.23 -23.16 11.71
C LEU A 68 7.87 -23.53 11.11
N GLN A 69 6.88 -23.59 11.99
CA GLN A 69 5.48 -23.79 11.64
C GLN A 69 4.64 -22.55 12.01
N SER A 70 3.40 -22.48 11.55
CA SER A 70 2.48 -21.38 11.90
C SER A 70 2.33 -21.18 13.41
N ALA A 71 2.32 -22.25 14.19
CA ALA A 71 2.20 -22.20 15.66
C ALA A 71 3.37 -21.49 16.35
N ASP A 72 4.52 -21.33 15.68
CA ASP A 72 5.68 -20.63 16.21
C ASP A 72 5.59 -19.11 16.01
N ILE A 73 4.69 -18.63 15.14
CA ILE A 73 4.52 -17.22 14.80
C ILE A 73 3.37 -16.61 15.63
N ALA A 74 3.69 -15.59 16.42
CA ALA A 74 2.73 -14.91 17.29
C ALA A 74 1.78 -13.97 16.54
N ALA A 75 2.32 -13.24 15.54
CA ALA A 75 1.58 -12.27 14.75
C ALA A 75 2.30 -11.96 13.44
N ILE A 76 1.54 -11.40 12.49
CA ILE A 76 2.05 -10.93 11.20
C ILE A 76 1.79 -9.43 11.08
N GLY A 77 2.81 -8.68 10.64
CA GLY A 77 2.68 -7.33 10.10
C GLY A 77 2.66 -7.34 8.58
N ILE A 78 1.93 -6.41 7.97
CA ILE A 78 1.92 -6.18 6.53
C ILE A 78 2.44 -4.78 6.25
N THR A 79 3.31 -4.68 5.28
CA THR A 79 3.71 -3.40 4.69
C THR A 79 3.73 -3.51 3.16
N ASN A 80 3.51 -2.39 2.48
CA ASN A 80 3.29 -2.43 1.03
C ASN A 80 3.72 -1.14 0.33
N GLN A 81 4.03 -1.27 -0.96
CA GLN A 81 4.02 -0.14 -1.89
C GLN A 81 2.67 0.58 -1.81
N ARG A 82 2.68 1.87 -1.53
CA ARG A 82 1.45 2.64 -1.33
C ARG A 82 0.78 2.99 -2.66
N GLU A 83 -0.45 3.49 -2.61
CA GLU A 83 -1.25 4.05 -3.72
C GLU A 83 -1.59 3.08 -4.86
N THR A 84 -0.88 1.98 -5.00
CA THR A 84 -1.16 0.96 -6.03
C THR A 84 -2.57 0.40 -5.82
N THR A 85 -3.38 0.46 -6.87
CA THR A 85 -4.84 0.35 -6.82
C THR A 85 -5.31 -0.98 -7.39
N VAL A 86 -6.02 -1.76 -6.59
CA VAL A 86 -6.68 -3.02 -7.00
C VAL A 86 -8.20 -2.85 -6.86
N VAL A 87 -8.96 -3.31 -7.87
CA VAL A 87 -10.42 -3.42 -7.81
C VAL A 87 -10.81 -4.85 -8.15
N TRP A 88 -11.64 -5.46 -7.30
CA TRP A 88 -12.05 -6.85 -7.49
C TRP A 88 -13.53 -7.07 -7.19
N GLY A 89 -14.08 -8.16 -7.71
CA GLY A 89 -15.46 -8.56 -7.44
C GLY A 89 -15.62 -9.07 -6.01
N LYS A 90 -16.54 -8.47 -5.25
CA LYS A 90 -16.82 -8.82 -3.85
C LYS A 90 -17.13 -10.31 -3.67
N ASN A 91 -17.96 -10.86 -4.53
CA ASN A 91 -18.41 -12.26 -4.45
C ASN A 91 -17.45 -13.25 -5.14
N THR A 92 -16.74 -12.78 -6.19
CA THR A 92 -15.87 -13.64 -7.00
C THR A 92 -14.43 -13.68 -6.51
N GLY A 93 -13.99 -12.63 -5.80
CA GLY A 93 -12.61 -12.48 -5.41
C GLY A 93 -11.65 -12.23 -6.58
N LYS A 94 -12.15 -12.05 -7.80
CA LYS A 94 -11.32 -11.87 -8.99
C LYS A 94 -11.08 -10.39 -9.25
N PRO A 95 -9.83 -9.95 -9.47
CA PRO A 95 -9.55 -8.61 -9.97
C PRO A 95 -10.28 -8.40 -11.30
N ILE A 96 -10.85 -7.19 -11.49
CA ILE A 96 -11.52 -6.82 -12.74
C ILE A 96 -10.57 -6.16 -13.73
N TYR A 97 -9.40 -5.76 -13.27
CA TYR A 97 -8.31 -5.16 -14.03
C TYR A 97 -6.98 -5.41 -13.31
N ASN A 98 -5.84 -5.26 -13.99
CA ASN A 98 -4.53 -5.26 -13.34
C ASN A 98 -4.44 -4.15 -12.29
N ALA A 99 -3.60 -4.33 -11.28
CA ALA A 99 -3.30 -3.27 -10.33
C ALA A 99 -2.61 -2.10 -11.04
N ILE A 100 -3.17 -0.89 -10.91
CA ILE A 100 -2.56 0.33 -11.46
C ILE A 100 -1.55 0.84 -10.43
N VAL A 101 -0.27 0.82 -10.81
CA VAL A 101 0.86 1.10 -9.90
C VAL A 101 0.95 2.59 -9.59
N TRP A 102 1.56 2.94 -8.45
CA TRP A 102 1.77 4.31 -8.01
C TRP A 102 2.54 5.19 -9.02
N GLN A 103 3.40 4.59 -9.84
CA GLN A 103 4.19 5.26 -10.90
C GLN A 103 3.38 5.60 -12.15
N ASP A 104 2.18 5.02 -12.31
CA ASP A 104 1.36 5.14 -13.50
C ASP A 104 0.83 6.55 -13.70
N THR A 105 0.90 7.06 -14.93
CA THR A 105 0.51 8.43 -15.28
C THR A 105 -0.78 8.53 -16.11
N ARG A 106 -1.47 7.39 -16.39
CA ARG A 106 -2.68 7.38 -17.24
C ARG A 106 -3.81 8.28 -16.76
N THR A 107 -3.83 8.66 -15.49
CA THR A 107 -4.89 9.48 -14.90
C THR A 107 -4.63 10.98 -15.01
N ASP A 108 -3.62 11.41 -15.75
CA ASP A 108 -3.26 12.82 -15.90
C ASP A 108 -4.43 13.67 -16.42
N VAL A 109 -5.12 13.20 -17.46
CA VAL A 109 -6.31 13.87 -18.00
C VAL A 109 -7.43 14.00 -16.96
N ILE A 110 -7.61 13.00 -16.08
CA ILE A 110 -8.58 13.04 -14.97
C ILE A 110 -8.17 14.11 -13.97
N CYS A 111 -6.89 14.13 -13.57
CA CYS A 111 -6.36 15.12 -12.64
C CYS A 111 -6.50 16.55 -13.20
N ALA A 112 -6.13 16.76 -14.46
CA ALA A 112 -6.27 18.03 -15.15
C ALA A 112 -7.74 18.49 -15.21
N LYS A 113 -8.68 17.59 -15.53
CA LYS A 113 -10.12 17.88 -15.54
C LYS A 113 -10.63 18.29 -14.15
N LEU A 114 -10.23 17.57 -13.12
CA LEU A 114 -10.62 17.87 -11.72
C LEU A 114 -10.04 19.20 -11.24
N ALA A 115 -8.83 19.57 -11.70
CA ALA A 115 -8.18 20.83 -11.35
C ALA A 115 -8.87 22.07 -11.95
N ARG A 116 -9.65 21.93 -13.01
CA ARG A 116 -10.41 23.06 -13.58
C ARG A 116 -11.37 23.71 -12.58
N SER A 117 -11.82 22.97 -11.56
CA SER A 117 -12.69 23.48 -10.50
C SER A 117 -11.94 23.45 -9.17
N GLY A 118 -11.28 24.52 -8.79
CA GLY A 118 -10.57 24.66 -7.50
C GLY A 118 -9.06 24.45 -7.55
N GLY A 119 -8.46 24.27 -8.74
CA GLY A 119 -7.02 24.14 -8.96
C GLY A 119 -6.44 22.79 -8.50
N GLN A 120 -5.13 22.64 -8.67
CA GLN A 120 -4.41 21.42 -8.30
C GLN A 120 -4.50 21.11 -6.80
N ASN A 121 -4.64 22.10 -5.95
CA ASN A 121 -4.74 21.97 -4.50
C ASN A 121 -6.18 21.81 -3.98
N ARG A 122 -7.17 21.58 -4.86
CA ARG A 122 -8.59 21.50 -4.55
C ARG A 122 -8.90 20.68 -3.28
N PHE A 123 -8.27 19.54 -3.10
CA PHE A 123 -8.53 18.64 -1.97
C PHE A 123 -7.44 18.70 -0.89
N ARG A 124 -6.37 19.48 -1.10
CA ARG A 124 -5.19 19.48 -0.23
C ARG A 124 -5.50 19.81 1.22
N LYS A 125 -6.44 20.72 1.48
CA LYS A 125 -6.83 21.10 2.85
C LYS A 125 -7.43 19.92 3.63
N LYS A 126 -8.12 19.00 2.94
CA LYS A 126 -8.75 17.81 3.53
C LYS A 126 -7.82 16.62 3.56
N THR A 127 -7.11 16.37 2.48
CA THR A 127 -6.33 15.14 2.26
C THR A 127 -4.84 15.29 2.50
N GLY A 128 -4.33 16.52 2.58
CA GLY A 128 -2.88 16.81 2.59
C GLY A 128 -2.20 16.72 1.22
N LEU A 129 -2.94 16.33 0.17
CA LEU A 129 -2.40 15.92 -1.13
C LEU A 129 -2.89 16.84 -2.25
N PRO A 130 -2.02 17.23 -3.21
CA PRO A 130 -2.46 17.86 -4.45
C PRO A 130 -3.08 16.82 -5.38
N LEU A 131 -3.86 17.25 -6.39
CA LEU A 131 -4.31 16.39 -7.47
C LEU A 131 -3.08 15.91 -8.28
N ALA A 132 -2.85 14.59 -8.27
CA ALA A 132 -1.76 13.96 -9.00
C ALA A 132 -2.11 12.52 -9.39
N THR A 133 -1.49 12.02 -10.44
CA THR A 133 -1.62 10.65 -10.92
C THR A 133 -1.14 9.61 -9.91
N TYR A 134 -0.31 10.03 -8.98
CA TYR A 134 0.33 9.24 -7.95
C TYR A 134 -0.70 8.52 -7.06
N PHE A 135 -1.79 9.18 -6.68
CA PHE A 135 -2.73 8.70 -5.66
C PHE A 135 -3.82 7.79 -6.20
N SER A 136 -4.45 6.97 -5.32
CA SER A 136 -5.39 5.92 -5.72
C SER A 136 -6.71 6.45 -6.28
N GLY A 137 -7.26 7.55 -5.76
CA GLY A 137 -8.57 8.08 -6.16
C GLY A 137 -8.75 8.26 -7.67
N PRO A 138 -7.83 8.95 -8.37
CA PRO A 138 -7.86 9.06 -9.83
C PRO A 138 -7.79 7.71 -10.56
N LYS A 139 -7.03 6.72 -10.01
CA LYS A 139 -6.91 5.38 -10.60
C LYS A 139 -8.20 4.58 -10.47
N ILE A 140 -8.86 4.64 -9.30
CA ILE A 140 -10.19 4.04 -9.12
C ILE A 140 -11.17 4.62 -10.12
N LYS A 141 -11.22 5.97 -10.22
CA LYS A 141 -12.08 6.65 -11.18
C LYS A 141 -11.80 6.16 -12.61
N TRP A 142 -10.53 6.03 -12.99
CA TRP A 142 -10.16 5.54 -14.32
C TRP A 142 -10.69 4.11 -14.55
N ILE A 143 -10.54 3.20 -13.60
CA ILE A 143 -11.04 1.82 -13.70
C ILE A 143 -12.57 1.83 -13.87
N LEU A 144 -13.29 2.62 -13.06
CA LEU A 144 -14.75 2.70 -13.13
C LEU A 144 -15.24 3.29 -14.46
N ASP A 145 -14.49 4.22 -15.05
CA ASP A 145 -14.87 4.87 -16.31
C ASP A 145 -14.46 4.06 -17.56
N ASN A 146 -13.44 3.17 -17.48
CA ASN A 146 -12.85 2.50 -18.65
C ASN A 146 -13.04 0.98 -18.68
N VAL A 147 -13.29 0.33 -17.55
CA VAL A 147 -13.54 -1.11 -17.53
C VAL A 147 -15.05 -1.36 -17.70
N GLN A 148 -15.40 -2.16 -18.70
CA GLN A 148 -16.80 -2.42 -19.08
C GLN A 148 -17.64 -2.93 -17.89
N GLY A 149 -18.72 -2.24 -17.60
CA GLY A 149 -19.68 -2.58 -16.53
C GLY A 149 -19.17 -2.33 -15.11
N ALA A 150 -17.94 -1.81 -14.92
CA ALA A 150 -17.37 -1.57 -13.58
C ALA A 150 -18.19 -0.55 -12.79
N LYS A 151 -18.59 0.55 -13.43
CA LYS A 151 -19.33 1.62 -12.77
C LYS A 151 -20.67 1.15 -12.22
N GLU A 152 -21.43 0.38 -12.98
CA GLU A 152 -22.72 -0.18 -12.57
C GLU A 152 -22.56 -1.25 -11.49
N LYS A 153 -21.55 -2.12 -11.60
CA LYS A 153 -21.22 -3.10 -10.55
C LYS A 153 -20.83 -2.40 -9.24
N ALA A 154 -20.04 -1.34 -9.31
CA ALA A 154 -19.65 -0.55 -8.14
C ALA A 154 -20.87 0.09 -7.45
N LYS A 155 -21.82 0.68 -8.21
CA LYS A 155 -23.07 1.23 -7.68
C LYS A 155 -23.94 0.19 -6.98
N ARG A 156 -23.93 -1.06 -7.47
CA ARG A 156 -24.67 -2.18 -6.83
C ARG A 156 -23.90 -2.81 -5.65
N GLY A 157 -22.70 -2.29 -5.29
CA GLY A 157 -21.91 -2.82 -4.19
C GLY A 157 -21.25 -4.18 -4.49
N GLU A 158 -21.09 -4.52 -5.76
CA GLU A 158 -20.50 -5.79 -6.22
C GLU A 158 -18.98 -5.75 -6.33
N LEU A 159 -18.38 -4.55 -6.24
CA LEU A 159 -16.93 -4.34 -6.32
C LEU A 159 -16.36 -3.85 -4.99
N LEU A 160 -15.14 -4.27 -4.74
CA LEU A 160 -14.29 -3.78 -3.65
C LEU A 160 -13.05 -3.12 -4.25
N PHE A 161 -12.56 -2.10 -3.56
CA PHE A 161 -11.28 -1.45 -3.81
C PHE A 161 -10.35 -1.70 -2.64
N GLY A 162 -9.05 -1.78 -2.91
CA GLY A 162 -8.00 -1.73 -1.92
C GLY A 162 -6.67 -1.28 -2.52
N THR A 163 -5.82 -0.77 -1.66
CA THR A 163 -4.38 -0.77 -1.87
C THR A 163 -3.85 -2.18 -1.63
N ILE A 164 -2.57 -2.41 -1.82
CA ILE A 164 -2.01 -3.78 -1.79
C ILE A 164 -2.15 -4.43 -0.41
N ASP A 165 -2.08 -3.67 0.68
CA ASP A 165 -2.40 -4.12 2.05
C ASP A 165 -3.80 -4.73 2.14
N SER A 166 -4.83 -3.97 1.72
CA SER A 166 -6.22 -4.44 1.72
C SER A 166 -6.40 -5.68 0.86
N TRP A 167 -5.74 -5.75 -0.30
CA TRP A 167 -5.76 -6.92 -1.17
C TRP A 167 -5.18 -8.16 -0.48
N LEU A 168 -4.04 -8.02 0.20
CA LEU A 168 -3.41 -9.11 0.93
C LEU A 168 -4.23 -9.52 2.17
N ILE A 169 -4.67 -8.56 3.00
CA ILE A 169 -5.47 -8.83 4.20
C ILE A 169 -6.78 -9.53 3.82
N TRP A 170 -7.48 -9.00 2.80
CA TRP A 170 -8.72 -9.61 2.32
C TRP A 170 -8.50 -11.04 1.80
N ASN A 171 -7.38 -11.30 1.13
CA ASN A 171 -7.02 -12.64 0.67
C ASN A 171 -6.66 -13.58 1.82
N LEU A 172 -6.00 -13.09 2.85
CA LEU A 172 -5.57 -13.87 4.02
C LEU A 172 -6.72 -14.15 4.99
N THR A 173 -7.57 -13.15 5.26
CA THR A 173 -8.52 -13.19 6.38
C THR A 173 -9.99 -13.16 5.96
N GLY A 174 -10.29 -12.56 4.82
CA GLY A 174 -11.67 -12.24 4.44
C GLY A 174 -12.12 -10.84 4.82
N GLU A 175 -11.37 -10.15 5.65
CA GLU A 175 -11.70 -8.80 6.11
C GLU A 175 -11.34 -7.74 5.04
N HIS A 176 -12.26 -6.82 4.78
CA HIS A 176 -12.04 -5.71 3.86
C HIS A 176 -11.66 -4.44 4.64
N VAL A 177 -10.39 -4.30 4.92
CA VAL A 177 -9.82 -3.29 5.81
C VAL A 177 -8.52 -2.71 5.22
N THR A 178 -8.14 -1.53 5.69
CA THR A 178 -6.87 -0.85 5.43
C THR A 178 -6.47 -0.08 6.68
N ASP A 179 -5.23 0.38 6.77
CA ASP A 179 -4.81 1.26 7.84
C ASP A 179 -4.91 2.75 7.47
N VAL A 180 -4.80 3.62 8.48
CA VAL A 180 -4.84 5.08 8.30
C VAL A 180 -3.72 5.58 7.39
N THR A 181 -2.55 4.92 7.35
CA THR A 181 -1.42 5.37 6.55
C THR A 181 -1.66 5.12 5.06
N ASN A 182 -2.10 3.91 4.68
CA ASN A 182 -2.49 3.58 3.31
C ASN A 182 -3.72 4.40 2.87
N ALA A 183 -4.75 4.52 3.72
CA ALA A 183 -5.93 5.32 3.43
C ALA A 183 -5.56 6.79 3.16
N SER A 184 -4.62 7.38 3.90
CA SER A 184 -4.16 8.76 3.71
C SER A 184 -3.51 9.01 2.34
N ARG A 185 -3.06 7.95 1.65
CA ARG A 185 -2.44 8.03 0.32
C ARG A 185 -3.42 7.87 -0.83
N THR A 186 -4.69 7.64 -0.54
CA THR A 186 -5.70 7.44 -1.58
C THR A 186 -6.23 8.72 -2.21
N MET A 187 -6.04 9.89 -1.58
CA MET A 187 -6.72 11.16 -1.89
C MET A 187 -8.24 11.12 -1.61
N LEU A 188 -8.72 10.12 -0.91
CA LEU A 188 -10.14 9.96 -0.58
C LEU A 188 -10.42 10.12 0.92
N MET A 189 -9.39 10.01 1.76
CA MET A 189 -9.51 10.13 3.22
C MET A 189 -9.32 11.57 3.69
N ASN A 190 -10.17 12.00 4.63
CA ASN A 190 -10.00 13.27 5.31
C ASN A 190 -9.07 13.12 6.52
N LEU A 191 -7.96 13.86 6.54
CA LEU A 191 -6.93 13.79 7.58
C LEU A 191 -7.44 14.17 8.98
N LYS A 192 -8.53 14.90 9.12
CA LYS A 192 -9.07 15.32 10.42
C LYS A 192 -10.00 14.28 11.01
N SER A 193 -10.94 13.75 10.20
CA SER A 193 -11.88 12.72 10.65
C SER A 193 -11.27 11.33 10.66
N LEU A 194 -10.16 11.11 9.95
CA LEU A 194 -9.54 9.80 9.68
C LEU A 194 -10.51 8.81 9.04
N ASP A 195 -11.42 9.33 8.22
CA ASP A 195 -12.42 8.55 7.50
C ASP A 195 -12.54 9.05 6.05
N TRP A 196 -13.20 8.29 5.20
CA TRP A 196 -13.48 8.63 3.81
C TRP A 196 -14.29 9.92 3.71
N ASP A 197 -13.90 10.84 2.81
CA ASP A 197 -14.55 12.14 2.63
C ASP A 197 -15.66 12.05 1.55
N ASP A 198 -16.93 12.10 1.96
CA ASP A 198 -18.07 11.91 1.07
C ASP A 198 -18.16 12.95 -0.07
N GLU A 199 -17.69 14.19 0.16
CA GLU A 199 -17.63 15.21 -0.90
C GLU A 199 -16.61 14.80 -1.98
N ILE A 200 -15.44 14.32 -1.57
CA ILE A 200 -14.41 13.85 -2.49
C ILE A 200 -14.90 12.59 -3.23
N LEU A 201 -15.49 11.64 -2.51
CA LEU A 201 -16.07 10.43 -3.12
C LEU A 201 -17.09 10.77 -4.19
N LYS A 202 -17.99 11.72 -3.92
CA LYS A 202 -18.99 12.20 -4.88
C LYS A 202 -18.32 12.80 -6.13
N VAL A 203 -17.30 13.64 -5.97
CA VAL A 203 -16.57 14.26 -7.09
C VAL A 203 -15.81 13.22 -7.91
N MET A 204 -15.20 12.23 -7.25
CA MET A 204 -14.50 11.13 -7.92
C MET A 204 -15.45 10.11 -8.53
N GLY A 205 -16.71 10.09 -8.13
CA GLY A 205 -17.70 9.09 -8.55
C GLY A 205 -17.40 7.70 -8.00
N VAL A 206 -16.81 7.64 -6.80
CA VAL A 206 -16.42 6.39 -6.11
C VAL A 206 -17.47 6.08 -5.04
N PRO A 207 -18.22 4.97 -5.16
CA PRO A 207 -19.18 4.56 -4.13
C PRO A 207 -18.46 4.18 -2.82
N ARG A 208 -18.94 4.71 -1.69
CA ARG A 208 -18.37 4.39 -0.36
C ARG A 208 -18.39 2.88 -0.07
N ALA A 209 -19.41 2.17 -0.56
CA ALA A 209 -19.56 0.73 -0.34
C ALA A 209 -18.44 -0.14 -0.92
N MET A 210 -17.61 0.40 -1.82
CA MET A 210 -16.44 -0.32 -2.35
C MET A 210 -15.14 -0.05 -1.59
N LEU A 211 -15.16 0.83 -0.58
CA LEU A 211 -13.98 1.21 0.18
C LEU A 211 -13.80 0.34 1.43
N PRO A 212 -12.56 0.01 1.82
CA PRO A 212 -12.30 -0.76 3.03
C PRO A 212 -12.61 0.04 4.30
N THR A 213 -12.84 -0.65 5.41
CA THR A 213 -12.88 -0.02 6.73
C THR A 213 -11.48 0.43 7.13
N ILE A 214 -11.35 1.70 7.53
CA ILE A 214 -10.06 2.24 7.98
C ILE A 214 -9.85 1.86 9.45
N LYS A 215 -8.71 1.25 9.74
CA LYS A 215 -8.26 0.84 11.06
C LYS A 215 -6.99 1.58 11.49
N SER A 216 -6.60 1.41 12.77
CA SER A 216 -5.29 1.88 13.22
C SER A 216 -4.17 1.04 12.62
N SER A 217 -2.94 1.54 12.58
CA SER A 217 -1.80 0.80 12.04
C SER A 217 -1.37 -0.39 12.92
N SER A 218 -1.86 -0.46 14.16
CA SER A 218 -1.56 -1.52 15.13
C SER A 218 -2.82 -1.93 15.88
N GLU A 219 -3.50 -2.94 15.35
CA GLU A 219 -4.65 -3.65 15.95
C GLU A 219 -4.83 -4.98 15.23
N ILE A 220 -5.71 -5.85 15.71
CA ILE A 220 -6.02 -7.10 15.02
C ILE A 220 -6.97 -6.82 13.84
N TYR A 221 -6.49 -7.08 12.65
CA TYR A 221 -7.24 -6.93 11.38
C TYR A 221 -8.09 -8.15 11.07
N GLY A 222 -7.67 -9.31 11.53
CA GLY A 222 -8.31 -10.61 11.34
C GLY A 222 -7.31 -11.74 11.58
N HIS A 223 -7.78 -12.98 11.47
CA HIS A 223 -6.94 -14.18 11.58
C HIS A 223 -6.86 -14.85 10.22
N VAL A 224 -5.68 -15.31 9.85
CA VAL A 224 -5.46 -15.96 8.56
C VAL A 224 -6.33 -17.21 8.44
N GLY A 225 -7.11 -17.32 7.36
CA GLY A 225 -7.99 -18.44 7.08
C GLY A 225 -9.30 -18.46 7.88
N ALA A 226 -9.63 -17.41 8.65
CA ALA A 226 -10.90 -17.32 9.38
C ALA A 226 -12.10 -16.96 8.49
N GLY A 227 -11.87 -16.40 7.31
CA GLY A 227 -12.93 -16.05 6.35
C GLY A 227 -13.54 -17.28 5.70
N SER A 228 -14.84 -17.23 5.36
CA SER A 228 -15.54 -18.28 4.63
C SER A 228 -14.78 -18.70 3.37
N PRO A 229 -14.79 -19.99 3.01
CA PRO A 229 -14.21 -20.45 1.77
C PRO A 229 -14.87 -19.71 0.61
N ARG A 230 -14.07 -18.95 -0.12
CA ARG A 230 -14.57 -18.18 -1.25
C ARG A 230 -14.58 -19.03 -2.49
N PRO A 231 -15.68 -19.07 -3.26
CA PRO A 231 -15.73 -19.86 -4.47
C PRO A 231 -14.59 -19.46 -5.42
N ASN A 232 -13.87 -20.44 -5.94
CA ASN A 232 -12.83 -20.32 -6.98
C ASN A 232 -11.44 -19.76 -6.57
N ARG A 233 -11.02 -19.90 -5.33
CA ARG A 233 -9.58 -19.83 -5.03
C ARG A 233 -9.01 -21.23 -5.08
N GLY A 234 -8.14 -21.48 -6.05
CA GLY A 234 -7.37 -22.71 -6.11
C GLY A 234 -6.73 -23.01 -4.74
N GLU A 235 -6.72 -24.27 -4.39
CA GLU A 235 -6.55 -24.94 -3.10
C GLU A 235 -5.29 -24.64 -2.25
N LYS A 236 -4.54 -23.55 -2.52
CA LYS A 236 -3.42 -23.18 -1.64
C LYS A 236 -3.93 -22.48 -0.40
N THR A 237 -4.15 -23.24 0.65
CA THR A 237 -4.34 -22.70 2.00
C THR A 237 -3.05 -21.98 2.43
N SER A 238 -3.20 -20.77 2.97
CA SER A 238 -2.03 -20.06 3.51
C SER A 238 -1.33 -20.89 4.59
N PRO A 239 -0.01 -21.04 4.54
CA PRO A 239 0.75 -21.72 5.58
C PRO A 239 0.70 -21.01 6.94
N LEU A 240 0.11 -19.81 7.01
CA LEU A 240 -0.02 -18.97 8.21
C LEU A 240 -1.39 -19.12 8.89
N ARG A 241 -2.15 -20.17 8.64
CA ARG A 241 -3.52 -20.33 9.16
C ARG A 241 -3.57 -20.15 10.68
N GLY A 242 -4.57 -19.38 11.15
CA GLY A 242 -4.82 -19.11 12.56
C GLY A 242 -4.03 -17.94 13.15
N ILE A 243 -3.00 -17.45 12.47
CA ILE A 243 -2.16 -16.34 12.97
C ILE A 243 -2.92 -15.01 12.79
N PRO A 244 -2.92 -14.09 13.82
CA PRO A 244 -3.47 -12.77 13.67
C PRO A 244 -2.59 -11.88 12.78
N ILE A 245 -3.23 -11.08 11.92
CA ILE A 245 -2.60 -9.92 11.30
C ILE A 245 -2.79 -8.76 12.26
N ALA A 246 -1.69 -8.22 12.82
CA ALA A 246 -1.73 -7.26 13.93
C ALA A 246 -1.05 -5.92 13.63
N GLY A 247 -0.50 -5.76 12.43
CA GLY A 247 0.12 -4.51 11.97
C GLY A 247 -0.09 -4.33 10.48
N ASP A 248 -0.36 -3.10 10.07
CA ASP A 248 -0.48 -2.68 8.67
C ASP A 248 -0.01 -1.24 8.52
N LEU A 249 0.96 -1.02 7.64
CA LEU A 249 1.50 0.31 7.33
C LEU A 249 1.97 0.37 5.88
N GLY A 250 1.80 1.52 5.24
CA GLY A 250 2.52 1.79 4.00
C GLY A 250 4.04 1.72 4.21
N ASP A 251 4.79 1.30 3.20
CA ASP A 251 6.24 1.01 3.27
C ASP A 251 7.07 2.14 3.86
N GLN A 252 6.78 3.38 3.49
CA GLN A 252 7.51 4.54 3.99
C GLN A 252 7.15 4.88 5.44
N GLN A 253 5.92 4.62 5.85
CA GLN A 253 5.46 4.78 7.22
C GLN A 253 6.00 3.65 8.12
N ALA A 254 6.05 2.42 7.61
CA ALA A 254 6.72 1.32 8.29
C ALA A 254 8.20 1.63 8.54
N ALA A 255 8.88 2.23 7.55
CA ALA A 255 10.26 2.69 7.71
C ALA A 255 10.39 3.83 8.73
N LEU A 256 9.43 4.79 8.78
CA LEU A 256 9.42 5.85 9.80
C LEU A 256 9.33 5.25 11.21
N PHE A 257 8.43 4.30 11.40
CA PHE A 257 8.24 3.62 12.67
C PHE A 257 9.45 2.73 13.03
N GLY A 258 9.94 1.94 12.07
CA GLY A 258 11.07 1.03 12.26
C GLY A 258 12.40 1.76 12.53
N GLN A 259 12.58 2.99 12.01
CA GLN A 259 13.71 3.87 12.35
C GLN A 259 13.48 4.66 13.65
N THR A 260 12.47 4.27 14.43
CA THR A 260 12.16 4.85 15.76
C THR A 260 11.90 6.37 15.76
N CYS A 261 11.42 6.92 14.64
CA CYS A 261 11.07 8.34 14.55
C CYS A 261 9.75 8.63 15.28
N PHE A 262 9.75 8.54 16.61
CA PHE A 262 8.55 8.64 17.46
C PHE A 262 8.24 10.05 17.92
N LYS A 263 9.23 10.95 17.92
CA LYS A 263 9.07 12.34 18.37
C LYS A 263 8.89 13.28 17.19
N ALA A 264 8.11 14.34 17.39
CA ALA A 264 8.03 15.43 16.40
C ALA A 264 9.41 16.02 16.12
N GLY A 265 9.73 16.18 14.83
CA GLY A 265 11.04 16.63 14.36
C GLY A 265 11.99 15.50 13.97
N GLU A 266 11.71 14.27 14.33
CA GLU A 266 12.50 13.11 13.87
C GLU A 266 12.09 12.71 12.45
N ALA A 267 13.07 12.37 11.61
CA ALA A 267 12.87 12.07 10.21
C ALA A 267 13.67 10.84 9.78
N LYS A 268 13.13 10.12 8.82
CA LYS A 268 13.86 9.08 8.08
C LYS A 268 13.96 9.47 6.61
N ASN A 269 14.96 9.00 5.92
CA ASN A 269 15.06 9.07 4.47
C ASN A 269 15.44 7.71 3.90
N THR A 270 14.61 7.21 2.99
CA THR A 270 14.88 5.96 2.27
C THR A 270 15.51 6.31 0.92
N TYR A 271 16.69 5.76 0.67
CA TYR A 271 17.38 5.85 -0.62
C TYR A 271 17.23 4.52 -1.35
N GLY A 272 16.52 4.52 -2.47
CA GLY A 272 16.29 3.36 -3.33
C GLY A 272 16.18 3.79 -4.79
N THR A 273 15.30 3.16 -5.55
CA THR A 273 14.91 3.57 -6.92
C THR A 273 14.53 5.05 -6.95
N GLY A 274 13.73 5.50 -5.98
CA GLY A 274 13.49 6.88 -5.60
C GLY A 274 13.98 7.16 -4.17
N CYS A 275 13.89 8.42 -3.74
CA CYS A 275 14.13 8.81 -2.36
C CYS A 275 12.84 9.29 -1.72
N PHE A 276 12.59 8.85 -0.49
CA PHE A 276 11.38 9.20 0.26
C PHE A 276 11.74 9.59 1.69
N MET A 277 11.61 10.89 1.98
CA MET A 277 11.81 11.42 3.31
C MET A 277 10.45 11.58 4.01
N LEU A 278 10.34 11.09 5.23
CA LEU A 278 9.22 11.38 6.12
C LEU A 278 9.72 12.04 7.39
N LEU A 279 9.07 13.16 7.76
CA LEU A 279 9.32 13.92 8.99
C LEU A 279 8.09 13.80 9.89
N ASN A 280 8.24 13.25 11.08
CA ASN A 280 7.20 13.20 12.11
C ASN A 280 6.85 14.62 12.57
N THR A 281 5.57 15.01 12.48
CA THR A 281 5.06 16.32 12.90
C THR A 281 4.23 16.28 14.18
N GLY A 282 4.16 15.14 14.85
CA GLY A 282 3.36 14.94 16.07
C GLY A 282 1.87 14.73 15.77
N ASP A 283 1.01 15.17 16.70
CA ASP A 283 -0.45 14.89 16.68
C ASP A 283 -1.28 15.89 15.87
N LYS A 284 -0.64 16.75 15.08
CA LYS A 284 -1.32 17.77 14.26
C LYS A 284 -0.86 17.73 12.82
N PRO A 285 -1.79 17.79 11.84
CA PRO A 285 -1.43 17.88 10.44
C PRO A 285 -0.78 19.25 10.15
N VAL A 286 0.42 19.24 9.59
CA VAL A 286 1.14 20.44 9.18
C VAL A 286 1.02 20.58 7.65
N GLN A 287 0.58 21.77 7.19
CA GLN A 287 0.57 22.10 5.76
C GLN A 287 1.90 22.74 5.36
N SER A 288 2.63 22.08 4.47
CA SER A 288 3.90 22.62 3.96
C SER A 288 3.67 23.79 2.99
N LYS A 289 4.48 24.85 3.15
CA LYS A 289 4.59 25.95 2.18
C LYS A 289 5.61 25.65 1.08
N ALA A 290 6.43 24.61 1.24
CA ALA A 290 7.52 24.22 0.33
C ALA A 290 7.16 22.99 -0.55
N GLY A 291 5.87 22.69 -0.71
CA GLY A 291 5.44 21.62 -1.62
C GLY A 291 5.38 20.20 -1.01
N LEU A 292 5.87 19.98 0.22
CA LEU A 292 5.82 18.68 0.86
C LEU A 292 4.36 18.23 1.07
N LEU A 293 4.13 16.92 1.01
CA LEU A 293 2.82 16.31 1.26
C LEU A 293 2.58 16.22 2.76
N THR A 294 1.31 16.34 3.18
CA THR A 294 0.89 16.01 4.55
C THR A 294 0.22 14.64 4.53
N THR A 295 0.65 13.74 5.40
CA THR A 295 0.15 12.36 5.47
C THR A 295 0.09 11.87 6.92
N LEU A 296 -0.42 10.67 7.16
CA LEU A 296 -0.31 9.99 8.45
C LEU A 296 1.06 9.29 8.54
N GLY A 297 1.71 9.41 9.69
CA GLY A 297 2.90 8.64 10.03
C GLY A 297 2.52 7.25 10.55
N TYR A 298 1.61 7.18 11.53
CA TYR A 298 1.04 5.94 12.08
C TYR A 298 -0.08 6.25 13.09
N LYS A 299 -0.83 5.22 13.47
CA LYS A 299 -1.78 5.27 14.59
C LYS A 299 -1.73 3.95 15.36
N ILE A 300 -1.63 3.98 16.69
CA ILE A 300 -1.56 2.79 17.53
C ILE A 300 -2.87 2.67 18.32
N GLY A 301 -3.69 1.69 17.98
CA GLY A 301 -4.98 1.44 18.64
C GLY A 301 -5.80 2.73 18.78
N ASN A 302 -6.25 3.02 19.99
CA ASN A 302 -7.07 4.20 20.29
C ASN A 302 -6.25 5.48 20.57
N ARG A 303 -4.91 5.46 20.44
CA ARG A 303 -4.09 6.66 20.63
C ARG A 303 -4.34 7.66 19.50
N LYS A 304 -3.96 8.92 19.73
CA LYS A 304 -3.97 9.95 18.68
C LYS A 304 -3.10 9.52 17.51
N ALA A 305 -3.54 9.86 16.31
CA ALA A 305 -2.73 9.64 15.11
C ALA A 305 -1.50 10.55 15.12
N VAL A 306 -0.40 10.05 14.60
CA VAL A 306 0.82 10.81 14.33
C VAL A 306 0.83 11.17 12.86
N TYR A 307 1.08 12.45 12.58
CA TYR A 307 1.17 12.99 11.21
C TYR A 307 2.60 13.09 10.75
N ALA A 308 2.79 13.18 9.46
CA ALA A 308 4.11 13.38 8.85
C ALA A 308 4.04 14.32 7.64
N LEU A 309 5.15 15.01 7.40
CA LEU A 309 5.44 15.63 6.10
C LEU A 309 6.24 14.65 5.27
N GLU A 310 5.91 14.55 3.97
CA GLU A 310 6.62 13.69 3.03
C GLU A 310 7.18 14.50 1.87
N GLY A 311 8.47 14.31 1.59
CA GLY A 311 9.14 14.72 0.37
C GLY A 311 9.59 13.49 -0.41
N SER A 312 9.44 13.52 -1.75
CA SER A 312 9.82 12.41 -2.61
C SER A 312 10.58 12.88 -3.83
N ILE A 313 11.58 12.08 -4.22
CA ILE A 313 12.29 12.17 -5.49
C ILE A 313 12.03 10.84 -6.20
N ALA A 314 11.27 10.88 -7.29
CA ALA A 314 10.80 9.66 -7.94
C ALA A 314 11.94 8.86 -8.62
N ILE A 315 12.99 9.53 -9.06
CA ILE A 315 14.14 8.94 -9.77
C ILE A 315 15.42 9.32 -9.05
N ALA A 316 16.02 8.38 -8.34
CA ALA A 316 17.29 8.53 -7.63
C ALA A 316 18.27 7.40 -7.99
N GLY A 317 18.24 6.26 -7.31
CA GLY A 317 19.04 5.09 -7.68
C GLY A 317 18.74 4.57 -9.10
N ALA A 318 17.51 4.77 -9.57
CA ALA A 318 17.16 4.47 -10.96
C ALA A 318 17.96 5.31 -11.98
N LEU A 319 18.33 6.55 -11.64
CA LEU A 319 19.22 7.37 -12.49
C LEU A 319 20.62 6.75 -12.58
N VAL A 320 21.17 6.34 -11.44
CA VAL A 320 22.50 5.68 -11.41
C VAL A 320 22.48 4.40 -12.24
N GLN A 321 21.42 3.60 -12.10
CA GLN A 321 21.24 2.39 -12.88
C GLN A 321 21.12 2.69 -14.38
N TRP A 322 20.39 3.73 -14.76
CA TRP A 322 20.26 4.17 -16.15
C TRP A 322 21.59 4.66 -16.74
N LEU A 323 22.39 5.42 -15.99
CA LEU A 323 23.72 5.84 -16.38
C LEU A 323 24.64 4.63 -16.65
N ARG A 324 24.54 3.59 -15.81
CA ARG A 324 25.32 2.35 -15.96
C ARG A 324 24.83 1.50 -17.13
N ASP A 325 23.52 1.17 -17.13
CA ASP A 325 22.98 0.10 -17.99
C ASP A 325 22.61 0.59 -19.39
N ASN A 326 22.10 1.83 -19.50
CA ASN A 326 21.64 2.40 -20.77
C ASN A 326 22.68 3.30 -21.43
N LEU A 327 23.23 4.27 -20.71
CA LEU A 327 24.21 5.20 -21.28
C LEU A 327 25.65 4.67 -21.24
N LYS A 328 25.93 3.65 -20.41
CA LYS A 328 27.29 3.09 -20.23
C LYS A 328 28.35 4.13 -19.80
N PHE A 329 27.94 5.19 -19.11
CA PHE A 329 28.83 6.26 -18.64
C PHE A 329 29.67 5.86 -17.44
N ILE A 330 29.18 4.91 -16.64
CA ILE A 330 29.84 4.38 -15.45
C ILE A 330 29.88 2.85 -15.51
N PRO A 331 30.95 2.19 -15.06
CA PRO A 331 31.08 0.73 -15.09
C PRO A 331 30.20 0.06 -14.03
N ASP A 332 30.07 0.69 -12.86
CA ASP A 332 29.28 0.21 -11.71
C ASP A 332 28.68 1.39 -10.91
N SER A 333 27.88 1.08 -9.91
CA SER A 333 27.21 2.10 -9.10
C SER A 333 28.15 2.83 -8.12
N ALA A 334 29.33 2.29 -7.85
CA ALA A 334 30.32 2.95 -6.95
C ALA A 334 31.07 4.07 -7.66
N ALA A 335 31.08 4.08 -8.99
CA ALA A 335 31.69 5.11 -9.82
C ALA A 335 30.80 6.35 -10.06
N SER A 336 29.61 6.42 -9.40
CA SER A 336 28.64 7.52 -9.56
C SER A 336 28.88 8.71 -8.62
#